data_ea58d8b17050173c7b267c7f9233d21f
#
_entry.id   ea58d8b17050173c7b267c7f9233d21f
#
_cell.length_a   1.000
_cell.length_b   1.000
_cell.length_c   1.000
_cell.angle_alpha   90.00
_cell.angle_beta   90.00
_cell.angle_gamma   90.00
#
_symmetry.space_group_name_H-M   'P 1'
#
loop_
_entity.id
_entity.type
_entity.pdbx_description
1 polymer ?
#
loop_
_entity_poly.entity_id
_entity_poly.type
_entity_poly.pdbx_seq_one_letter_code
_entity_poly.pdbx_strand_id
1 'polypeptide(L)'
;MFSYEHLASFCATVEQGSYSQAAKKLNKDRTTVREQVKALEDSYAITLFEIQGKKAVPSKEGQALYQQASLLVRNTELLNTRMMDSYKTTYTSLDIYHDILVPNSLILHIEDYMKQAFPNITINWLHRNRQEMIEAVSNTKHSLAIMQNRMISSVESAYSYIHLGTDKLAVYCRPHHPITQKASLCIEDLQLEKQYVSENHIHTLPALFSVSVNQHIVSNNDVLLNLVQQDGWAFISKNLASPLVESGDLVELEVSEISSSLKVGISFYYPLSMNDAPELEGLKSTLREYAKHHMS
;
A
#
# COMPACT_ATOMS: atom_id res chain seq x y z
N MET A 1 8.89 -22.29 -34.81
CA MET A 1 8.55 -21.24 -33.83
C MET A 1 7.68 -21.85 -32.73
N PHE A 2 7.95 -21.61 -31.45
CA PHE A 2 7.15 -22.17 -30.35
C PHE A 2 5.83 -21.42 -30.19
N SER A 3 4.81 -22.11 -29.65
CA SER A 3 3.55 -21.51 -29.21
C SER A 3 3.44 -21.55 -27.69
N TYR A 4 2.49 -20.81 -27.10
CA TYR A 4 2.15 -20.89 -25.69
C TYR A 4 1.87 -22.35 -25.26
N GLU A 5 1.09 -23.08 -26.07
CA GLU A 5 0.70 -24.47 -25.81
C GLU A 5 1.90 -25.40 -25.69
N HIS A 6 2.93 -25.20 -26.55
CA HIS A 6 4.15 -25.97 -26.50
C HIS A 6 4.93 -25.71 -25.20
N LEU A 7 5.08 -24.44 -24.80
CA LEU A 7 5.75 -24.05 -23.55
C LEU A 7 4.99 -24.53 -22.32
N ALA A 8 3.65 -24.40 -22.30
CA ALA A 8 2.81 -24.85 -21.20
C ALA A 8 2.94 -26.36 -20.99
N SER A 9 2.93 -27.16 -22.10
CA SER A 9 3.11 -28.61 -22.05
C SER A 9 4.51 -29.01 -21.58
N PHE A 10 5.54 -28.29 -21.99
CA PHE A 10 6.90 -28.49 -21.53
C PHE A 10 7.00 -28.20 -20.01
N CYS A 11 6.57 -27.04 -19.56
CA CYS A 11 6.62 -26.65 -18.15
C CYS A 11 5.83 -27.62 -17.25
N ALA A 12 4.60 -27.95 -17.64
CA ALA A 12 3.80 -28.91 -16.90
C ALA A 12 4.44 -30.30 -16.82
N THR A 13 5.14 -30.74 -17.89
CA THR A 13 5.84 -32.03 -17.88
C THR A 13 7.06 -32.05 -16.95
N VAL A 14 7.81 -30.93 -16.88
CA VAL A 14 8.91 -30.74 -15.90
C VAL A 14 8.38 -30.83 -14.48
N GLU A 15 7.32 -30.08 -14.16
CA GLU A 15 6.74 -29.98 -12.82
C GLU A 15 6.11 -31.30 -12.35
N GLN A 16 5.45 -32.02 -13.25
CA GLN A 16 4.72 -33.24 -12.93
C GLN A 16 5.54 -34.52 -13.12
N GLY A 17 6.71 -34.42 -13.72
CA GLY A 17 7.63 -35.54 -13.95
C GLY A 17 7.11 -36.61 -14.93
N SER A 18 5.96 -36.44 -15.57
CA SER A 18 5.43 -37.34 -16.58
C SER A 18 4.38 -36.70 -17.49
N TYR A 19 4.31 -37.10 -18.74
CA TYR A 19 3.29 -36.65 -19.70
C TYR A 19 1.86 -36.92 -19.25
N SER A 20 1.61 -38.03 -18.55
CA SER A 20 0.28 -38.37 -18.06
C SER A 20 -0.22 -37.44 -16.95
N GLN A 21 0.65 -37.03 -16.04
CA GLN A 21 0.30 -36.10 -14.97
C GLN A 21 0.21 -34.65 -15.50
N ALA A 22 1.10 -34.27 -16.42
CA ALA A 22 1.03 -33.00 -17.10
C ALA A 22 -0.28 -32.85 -17.89
N ALA A 23 -0.71 -33.90 -18.59
CA ALA A 23 -1.98 -33.94 -19.30
C ALA A 23 -3.18 -33.70 -18.36
N LYS A 24 -3.20 -34.35 -17.18
CA LYS A 24 -4.23 -34.10 -16.15
C LYS A 24 -4.23 -32.63 -15.69
N LYS A 25 -3.04 -32.09 -15.40
CA LYS A 25 -2.90 -30.69 -14.96
C LYS A 25 -3.42 -29.72 -16.02
N LEU A 26 -3.14 -29.97 -17.30
CA LEU A 26 -3.52 -29.09 -18.41
C LEU A 26 -4.93 -29.39 -18.98
N ASN A 27 -5.62 -30.36 -18.43
CA ASN A 27 -6.91 -30.86 -18.95
C ASN A 27 -6.85 -31.20 -20.46
N LYS A 28 -5.79 -31.95 -20.85
CA LYS A 28 -5.48 -32.39 -22.22
C LYS A 28 -5.25 -33.89 -22.27
N ASP A 29 -5.21 -34.45 -23.48
CA ASP A 29 -4.76 -35.85 -23.67
C ASP A 29 -3.24 -35.97 -23.56
N ARG A 30 -2.78 -37.13 -23.06
CA ARG A 30 -1.34 -37.46 -22.94
C ARG A 30 -0.63 -37.36 -24.29
N THR A 31 -1.28 -37.79 -25.37
CA THR A 31 -0.74 -37.74 -26.73
C THR A 31 -0.49 -36.33 -27.15
N THR A 32 -1.47 -35.44 -26.96
CA THR A 32 -1.38 -34.01 -27.27
C THR A 32 -0.20 -33.32 -26.53
N VAL A 33 -0.07 -33.57 -25.22
CA VAL A 33 1.04 -32.98 -24.44
C VAL A 33 2.39 -33.48 -24.96
N ARG A 34 2.50 -34.79 -25.28
CA ARG A 34 3.73 -35.37 -25.82
C ARG A 34 4.07 -34.80 -27.21
N GLU A 35 3.08 -34.67 -28.09
CA GLU A 35 3.26 -34.10 -29.43
C GLU A 35 3.67 -32.62 -29.36
N GLN A 36 3.10 -31.83 -28.45
CA GLN A 36 3.46 -30.43 -28.23
C GLN A 36 4.90 -30.27 -27.74
N VAL A 37 5.34 -31.10 -26.81
CA VAL A 37 6.74 -31.11 -26.37
C VAL A 37 7.66 -31.56 -27.50
N LYS A 38 7.30 -32.62 -28.25
CA LYS A 38 8.09 -33.12 -29.37
C LYS A 38 8.22 -32.08 -30.48
N ALA A 39 7.14 -31.35 -30.79
CA ALA A 39 7.17 -30.26 -31.77
C ALA A 39 8.13 -29.13 -31.35
N LEU A 40 8.26 -28.87 -30.03
CA LEU A 40 9.24 -27.94 -29.51
C LEU A 40 10.66 -28.47 -29.69
N GLU A 41 10.92 -29.73 -29.34
CA GLU A 41 12.21 -30.39 -29.54
C GLU A 41 12.64 -30.39 -31.01
N ASP A 42 11.74 -30.79 -31.89
CA ASP A 42 11.98 -30.87 -33.35
C ASP A 42 12.24 -29.47 -33.95
N SER A 43 11.51 -28.44 -33.50
CA SER A 43 11.69 -27.06 -34.01
C SER A 43 13.07 -26.45 -33.75
N TYR A 44 13.76 -26.91 -32.73
CA TYR A 44 15.05 -26.37 -32.31
C TYR A 44 16.18 -27.39 -32.31
N ALA A 45 15.89 -28.65 -32.74
CA ALA A 45 16.83 -29.77 -32.75
C ALA A 45 17.49 -29.98 -31.38
N ILE A 46 16.69 -29.88 -30.31
CA ILE A 46 17.13 -30.09 -28.92
C ILE A 46 16.33 -31.22 -28.29
N THR A 47 16.90 -31.86 -27.25
CA THR A 47 16.19 -32.86 -26.42
C THR A 47 15.87 -32.20 -25.09
N LEU A 48 14.57 -32.12 -24.73
CA LEU A 48 14.12 -31.53 -23.49
C LEU A 48 13.92 -32.56 -22.38
N PHE A 49 13.62 -33.81 -22.76
CA PHE A 49 13.38 -34.89 -21.79
C PHE A 49 14.10 -36.19 -22.17
N GLU A 50 14.63 -36.88 -21.14
CA GLU A 50 15.04 -38.25 -21.18
C GLU A 50 13.93 -39.14 -20.57
N ILE A 51 13.50 -40.17 -21.30
CA ILE A 51 12.43 -41.03 -20.84
C ILE A 51 13.00 -42.22 -20.05
N GLN A 52 12.69 -42.24 -18.77
CA GLN A 52 13.09 -43.31 -17.86
C GLN A 52 11.84 -44.08 -17.37
N GLY A 53 11.50 -45.16 -18.11
CA GLY A 53 10.27 -45.89 -17.89
C GLY A 53 9.01 -45.07 -18.14
N LYS A 54 8.27 -44.72 -17.08
CA LYS A 54 7.07 -43.87 -17.17
C LYS A 54 7.35 -42.40 -16.82
N LYS A 55 8.58 -42.07 -16.42
CA LYS A 55 9.00 -40.72 -16.04
C LYS A 55 9.61 -39.97 -17.22
N ALA A 56 9.35 -38.69 -17.29
CA ALA A 56 10.01 -37.72 -18.18
C ALA A 56 10.96 -36.87 -17.32
N VAL A 57 12.25 -37.16 -17.42
CA VAL A 57 13.28 -36.44 -16.66
C VAL A 57 13.83 -35.35 -17.55
N PRO A 58 13.85 -34.07 -17.11
CA PRO A 58 14.41 -32.98 -17.92
C PRO A 58 15.89 -33.24 -18.22
N SER A 59 16.28 -33.04 -19.49
CA SER A 59 17.69 -33.00 -19.91
C SER A 59 18.41 -31.77 -19.36
N LYS A 60 19.72 -31.66 -19.61
CA LYS A 60 20.47 -30.42 -19.26
C LYS A 60 19.89 -29.19 -19.95
N GLU A 61 19.55 -29.31 -21.22
CA GLU A 61 18.91 -28.27 -22.01
C GLU A 61 17.52 -27.94 -21.48
N GLY A 62 16.70 -28.98 -21.13
CA GLY A 62 15.40 -28.82 -20.52
C GLY A 62 15.46 -28.06 -19.19
N GLN A 63 16.40 -28.39 -18.31
CA GLN A 63 16.60 -27.68 -17.06
C GLN A 63 17.02 -26.22 -17.27
N ALA A 64 17.95 -25.96 -18.20
CA ALA A 64 18.43 -24.60 -18.48
C ALA A 64 17.32 -23.69 -19.03
N LEU A 65 16.41 -24.24 -19.85
CA LEU A 65 15.31 -23.49 -20.48
C LEU A 65 14.07 -23.34 -19.58
N TYR A 66 13.90 -24.21 -18.59
CA TYR A 66 12.68 -24.27 -17.78
C TYR A 66 12.36 -22.94 -17.08
N GLN A 67 13.34 -22.29 -16.46
CA GLN A 67 13.09 -21.04 -15.73
C GLN A 67 12.53 -19.93 -16.66
N GLN A 68 13.12 -19.77 -17.84
CA GLN A 68 12.64 -18.77 -18.82
C GLN A 68 11.26 -19.15 -19.40
N ALA A 69 11.08 -20.41 -19.74
CA ALA A 69 9.81 -20.92 -20.25
C ALA A 69 8.67 -20.74 -19.22
N SER A 70 8.92 -21.09 -17.95
CA SER A 70 7.92 -20.94 -16.89
C SER A 70 7.53 -19.49 -16.64
N LEU A 71 8.47 -18.55 -16.72
CA LEU A 71 8.18 -17.12 -16.65
C LEU A 71 7.28 -16.65 -17.81
N LEU A 72 7.54 -17.09 -19.05
CA LEU A 72 6.71 -16.76 -20.19
C LEU A 72 5.30 -17.33 -20.07
N VAL A 73 5.16 -18.59 -19.65
CA VAL A 73 3.86 -19.22 -19.41
C VAL A 73 3.07 -18.43 -18.38
N ARG A 74 3.69 -18.15 -17.23
CA ARG A 74 3.06 -17.37 -16.15
C ARG A 74 2.64 -15.97 -16.59
N ASN A 75 3.51 -15.26 -17.33
CA ASN A 75 3.18 -13.93 -17.84
C ASN A 75 2.02 -13.97 -18.85
N THR A 76 1.96 -15.03 -19.67
CA THR A 76 0.85 -15.21 -20.63
C THR A 76 -0.46 -15.51 -19.91
N GLU A 77 -0.44 -16.32 -18.85
CA GLU A 77 -1.61 -16.58 -18.00
C GLU A 77 -2.11 -15.31 -17.32
N LEU A 78 -1.19 -14.50 -16.76
CA LEU A 78 -1.52 -13.19 -16.17
C LEU A 78 -2.14 -12.24 -17.21
N LEU A 79 -1.59 -12.21 -18.43
CA LEU A 79 -2.15 -11.40 -19.50
C LEU A 79 -3.56 -11.87 -19.88
N ASN A 80 -3.77 -13.19 -20.03
CA ASN A 80 -5.07 -13.76 -20.31
C ASN A 80 -6.09 -13.43 -19.20
N THR A 81 -5.71 -13.56 -17.94
CA THR A 81 -6.54 -13.16 -16.81
C THR A 81 -6.90 -11.67 -16.88
N ARG A 82 -5.93 -10.79 -17.16
CA ARG A 82 -6.17 -9.35 -17.33
C ARG A 82 -7.14 -9.07 -18.50
N MET A 83 -7.02 -9.77 -19.61
CA MET A 83 -7.94 -9.65 -20.75
C MET A 83 -9.36 -10.07 -20.37
N MET A 84 -9.50 -11.16 -19.60
CA MET A 84 -10.82 -11.63 -19.14
C MET A 84 -11.42 -10.70 -18.08
N ASP A 85 -10.61 -10.10 -17.21
CA ASP A 85 -11.04 -9.18 -16.18
C ASP A 85 -11.25 -7.75 -16.70
N SER A 86 -10.73 -7.40 -17.88
CA SER A 86 -10.93 -6.07 -18.49
C SER A 86 -12.42 -5.72 -18.71
N TYR A 87 -13.29 -6.72 -18.71
CA TYR A 87 -14.74 -6.53 -18.70
C TYR A 87 -15.34 -6.30 -17.30
N LYS A 88 -14.56 -6.53 -16.22
CA LYS A 88 -15.03 -6.47 -14.83
C LYS A 88 -14.46 -5.29 -14.05
N THR A 89 -13.27 -4.82 -14.43
CA THR A 89 -12.57 -3.73 -13.73
C THR A 89 -12.51 -2.49 -14.62
N THR A 90 -12.86 -1.35 -14.05
CA THR A 90 -12.83 -0.05 -14.75
C THR A 90 -11.41 0.51 -14.82
N TYR A 91 -10.54 0.10 -13.89
CA TYR A 91 -9.21 0.67 -13.70
C TYR A 91 -8.13 -0.41 -13.77
N THR A 92 -7.01 -0.08 -14.41
CA THR A 92 -5.78 -0.90 -14.44
C THR A 92 -4.79 -0.49 -13.36
N SER A 93 -4.90 0.75 -12.87
CA SER A 93 -4.10 1.28 -11.78
C SER A 93 -4.90 2.28 -10.95
N LEU A 94 -4.58 2.38 -9.67
CA LEU A 94 -5.09 3.38 -8.75
C LEU A 94 -3.92 4.05 -8.04
N ASP A 95 -3.94 5.38 -8.00
CA ASP A 95 -3.00 6.18 -7.23
C ASP A 95 -3.66 6.52 -5.89
N ILE A 96 -3.13 5.99 -4.80
CA ILE A 96 -3.64 6.28 -3.46
C ILE A 96 -2.67 7.21 -2.76
N TYR A 97 -3.09 8.46 -2.64
CA TYR A 97 -2.35 9.49 -1.92
C TYR A 97 -2.64 9.41 -0.43
N HIS A 98 -1.62 9.61 0.38
CA HIS A 98 -1.79 9.64 1.82
C HIS A 98 -0.91 10.70 2.47
N ASP A 99 -1.38 11.20 3.62
CA ASP A 99 -0.58 12.07 4.47
C ASP A 99 0.08 11.29 5.63
N ILE A 100 0.83 12.02 6.43
CA ILE A 100 1.61 11.48 7.56
C ILE A 100 0.73 10.91 8.70
N LEU A 101 -0.56 11.22 8.75
CA LEU A 101 -1.49 10.69 9.76
C LEU A 101 -2.03 9.30 9.42
N VAL A 102 -1.86 8.84 8.20
CA VAL A 102 -2.37 7.54 7.78
C VAL A 102 -1.51 6.42 8.37
N PRO A 103 -2.05 5.58 9.26
CA PRO A 103 -1.27 4.52 9.87
C PRO A 103 -0.92 3.43 8.87
N ASN A 104 0.29 2.88 8.99
CA ASN A 104 0.76 1.79 8.12
C ASN A 104 -0.17 0.57 8.16
N SER A 105 -0.83 0.29 9.29
CA SER A 105 -1.82 -0.79 9.41
C SER A 105 -3.02 -0.60 8.48
N LEU A 106 -3.45 0.64 8.23
CA LEU A 106 -4.50 0.93 7.25
C LEU A 106 -4.03 0.69 5.83
N ILE A 107 -2.80 1.09 5.50
CA ILE A 107 -2.18 0.84 4.19
C ILE A 107 -2.13 -0.67 3.91
N LEU A 108 -1.62 -1.46 4.86
CA LEU A 108 -1.56 -2.92 4.74
C LEU A 108 -2.95 -3.55 4.60
N HIS A 109 -3.94 -3.06 5.34
CA HIS A 109 -5.32 -3.55 5.26
C HIS A 109 -5.95 -3.32 3.88
N ILE A 110 -5.68 -2.17 3.26
CA ILE A 110 -6.11 -1.88 1.88
C ILE A 110 -5.38 -2.78 0.88
N GLU A 111 -4.05 -2.94 1.02
CA GLU A 111 -3.25 -3.83 0.16
C GLU A 111 -3.78 -5.26 0.15
N ASP A 112 -4.03 -5.82 1.34
CA ASP A 112 -4.54 -7.19 1.48
C ASP A 112 -5.91 -7.34 0.82
N TYR A 113 -6.81 -6.40 1.01
CA TYR A 113 -8.11 -6.38 0.36
C TYR A 113 -7.98 -6.31 -1.17
N MET A 114 -7.22 -5.35 -1.68
CA MET A 114 -7.07 -5.14 -3.13
C MET A 114 -6.39 -6.32 -3.81
N LYS A 115 -5.40 -6.93 -3.19
CA LYS A 115 -4.74 -8.14 -3.67
C LYS A 115 -5.71 -9.32 -3.82
N GLN A 116 -6.70 -9.44 -2.92
CA GLN A 116 -7.69 -10.53 -2.97
C GLN A 116 -8.83 -10.22 -3.94
N ALA A 117 -9.38 -9.00 -3.89
CA ALA A 117 -10.57 -8.63 -4.66
C ALA A 117 -10.25 -8.17 -6.09
N PHE A 118 -9.11 -7.50 -6.29
CA PHE A 118 -8.70 -6.89 -7.56
C PHE A 118 -7.20 -7.13 -7.88
N PRO A 119 -6.76 -8.38 -8.03
CA PRO A 119 -5.34 -8.74 -8.12
C PRO A 119 -4.62 -8.18 -9.37
N ASN A 120 -5.37 -7.67 -10.34
CA ASN A 120 -4.85 -7.11 -11.58
C ASN A 120 -4.73 -5.59 -11.58
N ILE A 121 -5.18 -4.92 -10.51
CA ILE A 121 -5.02 -3.46 -10.36
C ILE A 121 -3.67 -3.18 -9.70
N THR A 122 -2.89 -2.31 -10.34
CA THR A 122 -1.65 -1.79 -9.73
C THR A 122 -2.00 -0.66 -8.78
N ILE A 123 -1.53 -0.71 -7.55
CA ILE A 123 -1.69 0.37 -6.59
C ILE A 123 -0.37 1.11 -6.45
N ASN A 124 -0.41 2.43 -6.60
CA ASN A 124 0.69 3.33 -6.33
C ASN A 124 0.40 4.08 -5.03
N TRP A 125 1.20 3.85 -3.98
CA TRP A 125 1.13 4.60 -2.74
C TRP A 125 2.01 5.84 -2.85
N LEU A 126 1.39 7.02 -2.72
CA LEU A 126 2.05 8.29 -2.97
C LEU A 126 1.87 9.23 -1.77
N HIS A 127 2.98 9.61 -1.14
CA HIS A 127 2.95 10.65 -0.11
C HIS A 127 3.00 12.03 -0.77
N ARG A 128 2.03 12.89 -0.47
CA ARG A 128 1.93 14.26 -1.00
C ARG A 128 1.36 15.20 0.06
N ASN A 129 1.55 16.50 -0.15
CA ASN A 129 0.84 17.50 0.65
C ASN A 129 -0.63 17.57 0.25
N ARG A 130 -1.44 18.20 1.12
CA ARG A 130 -2.90 18.25 0.94
C ARG A 130 -3.33 18.86 -0.39
N GLN A 131 -2.68 19.94 -0.82
CA GLN A 131 -3.07 20.66 -2.03
C GLN A 131 -2.87 19.76 -3.26
N GLU A 132 -1.71 19.12 -3.38
CA GLU A 132 -1.42 18.17 -4.45
C GLU A 132 -2.40 17.00 -4.47
N MET A 133 -2.76 16.46 -3.28
CA MET A 133 -3.74 15.37 -3.17
C MET A 133 -5.13 15.80 -3.67
N ILE A 134 -5.62 16.97 -3.28
CA ILE A 134 -6.91 17.49 -3.72
C ILE A 134 -6.91 17.75 -5.23
N GLU A 135 -5.84 18.34 -5.77
CA GLU A 135 -5.69 18.56 -7.21
C GLU A 135 -5.68 17.23 -7.98
N ALA A 136 -4.96 16.22 -7.49
CA ALA A 136 -4.93 14.89 -8.12
C ALA A 136 -6.32 14.24 -8.14
N VAL A 137 -7.02 14.20 -6.99
CA VAL A 137 -8.37 13.62 -6.88
C VAL A 137 -9.39 14.39 -7.72
N SER A 138 -9.25 15.72 -7.86
CA SER A 138 -10.17 16.55 -8.66
C SER A 138 -9.97 16.38 -10.16
N ASN A 139 -8.73 16.15 -10.61
CA ASN A 139 -8.35 16.23 -12.02
C ASN A 139 -8.19 14.86 -12.70
N THR A 140 -8.14 13.76 -11.93
CA THR A 140 -7.95 12.42 -12.49
C THR A 140 -9.11 11.48 -12.11
N LYS A 141 -9.25 10.41 -12.88
CA LYS A 141 -10.32 9.41 -12.65
C LYS A 141 -9.87 8.23 -11.79
N HIS A 142 -8.59 8.14 -11.44
CA HIS A 142 -8.00 6.99 -10.76
C HIS A 142 -7.20 7.37 -9.50
N SER A 143 -7.32 8.61 -9.07
CA SER A 143 -6.65 9.11 -7.87
C SER A 143 -7.58 9.13 -6.67
N LEU A 144 -7.13 8.55 -5.59
CA LEU A 144 -7.80 8.47 -4.30
C LEU A 144 -6.91 9.14 -3.26
N ALA A 145 -7.46 9.64 -2.16
CA ALA A 145 -6.63 10.18 -1.09
C ALA A 145 -7.18 9.85 0.30
N ILE A 146 -6.27 9.57 1.23
CA ILE A 146 -6.58 9.43 2.66
C ILE A 146 -5.79 10.49 3.40
N MET A 147 -6.47 11.43 4.03
CA MET A 147 -5.80 12.57 4.65
C MET A 147 -6.66 13.21 5.74
N GLN A 148 -6.02 14.10 6.49
CA GLN A 148 -6.69 14.89 7.51
C GLN A 148 -7.89 15.65 6.93
N ASN A 149 -9.00 15.62 7.65
CA ASN A 149 -10.20 16.36 7.29
C ASN A 149 -10.01 17.87 7.54
N ARG A 150 -10.55 18.69 6.65
CA ARG A 150 -10.66 20.14 6.86
C ARG A 150 -12.13 20.50 7.03
N MET A 151 -12.47 21.23 8.06
CA MET A 151 -13.86 21.60 8.40
C MET A 151 -14.56 22.48 7.36
N ILE A 152 -13.88 22.90 6.30
CA ILE A 152 -14.46 23.76 5.26
C ILE A 152 -14.58 22.94 3.98
N SER A 153 -15.80 22.51 3.64
CA SER A 153 -16.11 21.97 2.31
C SER A 153 -16.50 23.12 1.38
N SER A 154 -15.83 23.22 0.24
CA SER A 154 -16.34 24.04 -0.88
C SER A 154 -17.51 23.29 -1.51
N VAL A 155 -18.61 23.97 -1.76
CA VAL A 155 -19.87 23.41 -2.26
C VAL A 155 -19.78 22.88 -3.71
N GLU A 156 -18.71 23.22 -4.44
CA GLU A 156 -18.46 22.80 -5.83
C GLU A 156 -17.13 22.06 -5.95
N SER A 157 -17.08 20.81 -5.50
CA SER A 157 -15.89 19.97 -5.66
C SER A 157 -16.14 18.83 -6.66
N ALA A 158 -15.16 18.57 -7.52
CA ALA A 158 -15.16 17.45 -8.46
C ALA A 158 -14.93 16.09 -7.75
N TYR A 159 -14.85 16.09 -6.42
CA TYR A 159 -14.61 14.91 -5.58
C TYR A 159 -15.66 14.77 -4.49
N SER A 160 -15.78 13.58 -3.95
CA SER A 160 -16.54 13.27 -2.74
C SER A 160 -15.62 12.69 -1.68
N TYR A 161 -16.11 12.51 -0.46
CA TYR A 161 -15.36 11.89 0.62
C TYR A 161 -16.27 11.14 1.59
N ILE A 162 -15.69 10.18 2.30
CA ILE A 162 -16.28 9.59 3.50
C ILE A 162 -15.39 9.87 4.70
N HIS A 163 -16.01 10.20 5.82
CA HIS A 163 -15.32 10.33 7.09
C HIS A 163 -15.02 8.94 7.64
N LEU A 164 -13.77 8.68 8.00
CA LEU A 164 -13.33 7.39 8.55
C LEU A 164 -13.38 7.39 10.08
N GLY A 165 -12.96 8.48 10.71
CA GLY A 165 -12.87 8.60 12.15
C GLY A 165 -11.89 9.69 12.56
N THR A 166 -11.46 9.64 13.82
CA THR A 166 -10.47 10.59 14.34
C THR A 166 -9.21 9.86 14.79
N ASP A 167 -8.05 10.48 14.55
CA ASP A 167 -6.79 10.11 15.17
C ASP A 167 -6.50 11.03 16.36
N LYS A 168 -5.83 10.50 17.37
CA LYS A 168 -5.46 11.21 18.58
C LYS A 168 -4.00 11.61 18.52
N LEU A 169 -3.74 12.91 18.56
CA LEU A 169 -2.38 13.45 18.64
C LEU A 169 -2.05 13.86 20.07
N ALA A 170 -0.82 13.61 20.49
CA ALA A 170 -0.26 14.15 21.72
C ALA A 170 1.12 14.75 21.47
N VAL A 171 1.69 15.38 22.48
CA VAL A 171 3.01 15.99 22.42
C VAL A 171 4.03 14.97 22.85
N TYR A 172 5.10 14.79 22.05
CA TYR A 172 6.17 13.85 22.35
C TYR A 172 7.55 14.48 22.24
N CYS A 173 8.45 14.03 23.07
CA CYS A 173 9.89 14.32 22.98
C CYS A 173 10.71 13.09 23.41
N ARG A 174 12.05 13.18 23.33
CA ARG A 174 12.94 12.16 23.90
C ARG A 174 12.89 12.14 25.42
N PRO A 175 13.12 11.00 26.11
CA PRO A 175 12.97 10.87 27.57
C PRO A 175 13.84 11.80 28.38
N HIS A 176 15.03 12.14 27.92
CA HIS A 176 16.00 13.01 28.65
C HIS A 176 16.00 14.46 28.11
N HIS A 177 14.92 14.89 27.47
CA HIS A 177 14.78 16.30 27.07
C HIS A 177 14.64 17.18 28.31
N PRO A 178 15.28 18.38 28.39
CA PRO A 178 15.19 19.25 29.55
C PRO A 178 13.76 19.58 29.99
N ILE A 179 12.85 19.64 29.04
CA ILE A 179 11.44 19.94 29.28
C ILE A 179 10.73 18.89 30.16
N THR A 180 11.20 17.64 30.17
CA THR A 180 10.65 16.55 31.02
C THR A 180 10.92 16.74 32.51
N GLN A 181 11.83 17.63 32.88
CA GLN A 181 12.20 17.92 34.27
C GLN A 181 11.26 18.94 34.92
N LYS A 182 10.35 19.56 34.16
CA LYS A 182 9.42 20.53 34.69
C LYS A 182 8.28 19.84 35.45
N ALA A 183 7.96 20.36 36.63
CA ALA A 183 6.89 19.79 37.48
C ALA A 183 5.48 20.03 36.88
N SER A 184 5.31 21.11 36.10
CA SER A 184 4.13 21.45 35.36
C SER A 184 4.55 22.07 34.03
N LEU A 185 4.08 21.52 32.93
CA LEU A 185 4.39 21.98 31.58
C LEU A 185 3.23 22.75 30.99
N CYS A 186 3.52 23.93 30.44
CA CYS A 186 2.55 24.79 29.76
C CYS A 186 2.96 25.06 28.30
N ILE A 187 2.06 25.65 27.51
CA ILE A 187 2.32 25.96 26.09
C ILE A 187 3.49 26.94 25.93
N GLU A 188 3.65 27.91 26.84
CA GLU A 188 4.76 28.84 26.81
C GLU A 188 6.12 28.16 26.91
N ASP A 189 6.19 27.04 27.64
CA ASP A 189 7.41 26.25 27.73
C ASP A 189 7.76 25.59 26.39
N LEU A 190 6.75 25.09 25.69
CA LEU A 190 6.90 24.51 24.36
C LEU A 190 7.31 25.54 23.30
N GLN A 191 6.89 26.79 23.45
CA GLN A 191 7.24 27.86 22.51
C GLN A 191 8.72 28.19 22.47
N LEU A 192 9.45 27.92 23.55
CA LEU A 192 10.88 28.20 23.68
C LEU A 192 11.76 27.06 23.15
N GLU A 193 11.17 25.89 22.98
CA GLU A 193 11.88 24.67 22.54
C GLU A 193 11.70 24.43 21.04
N LYS A 194 12.63 23.69 20.43
CA LYS A 194 12.56 23.32 19.02
C LYS A 194 11.35 22.43 18.74
N GLN A 195 10.55 22.82 17.78
CA GLN A 195 9.39 22.06 17.32
C GLN A 195 9.62 21.47 15.93
N TYR A 196 9.38 20.17 15.76
CA TYR A 196 9.23 19.56 14.46
C TYR A 196 7.75 19.48 14.11
N VAL A 197 7.38 20.01 12.92
CA VAL A 197 5.99 20.15 12.50
C VAL A 197 5.79 19.48 11.15
N SER A 198 4.73 18.68 11.05
CA SER A 198 4.33 18.15 9.75
C SER A 198 3.90 19.26 8.79
N GLU A 199 4.37 19.18 7.55
CA GLU A 199 3.96 20.08 6.46
C GLU A 199 2.43 20.15 6.35
N ASN A 200 1.74 19.02 6.39
CA ASN A 200 0.29 18.96 6.30
C ASN A 200 -0.42 19.60 7.50
N HIS A 201 0.13 19.46 8.70
CA HIS A 201 -0.41 20.11 9.90
C HIS A 201 -0.37 21.64 9.78
N ILE A 202 0.76 22.19 9.34
CA ILE A 202 0.91 23.63 9.15
C ILE A 202 -0.08 24.16 8.09
N HIS A 203 -0.22 23.46 6.97
CA HIS A 203 -1.12 23.91 5.91
C HIS A 203 -2.61 23.71 6.22
N THR A 204 -2.94 22.78 7.11
CA THR A 204 -4.35 22.49 7.44
C THR A 204 -4.86 23.32 8.61
N LEU A 205 -4.13 23.39 9.71
CA LEU A 205 -4.51 24.08 10.95
C LEU A 205 -3.28 24.77 11.58
N PRO A 206 -2.72 25.81 10.94
CA PRO A 206 -1.50 26.48 11.43
C PRO A 206 -1.67 27.02 12.86
N ALA A 207 -2.82 27.57 13.19
CA ALA A 207 -3.10 28.12 14.53
C ALA A 207 -3.02 27.08 15.66
N LEU A 208 -3.20 25.80 15.33
CA LEU A 208 -3.13 24.71 16.29
C LEU A 208 -1.73 24.10 16.38
N PHE A 209 -1.05 23.95 15.25
CA PHE A 209 0.19 23.20 15.17
C PHE A 209 1.45 24.06 15.15
N SER A 210 1.36 25.35 14.87
CA SER A 210 2.48 26.30 14.88
C SER A 210 2.63 26.94 16.27
N VAL A 211 3.30 26.24 17.19
CA VAL A 211 3.41 26.66 18.61
C VAL A 211 4.74 27.33 18.87
N SER A 212 5.86 26.72 18.51
CA SER A 212 7.19 27.26 18.77
C SER A 212 7.60 28.32 17.73
N VAL A 213 8.45 29.24 18.16
CA VAL A 213 9.13 30.20 17.25
C VAL A 213 10.29 29.54 16.48
N ASN A 214 10.81 28.42 16.97
CA ASN A 214 11.87 27.63 16.32
C ASN A 214 11.27 26.38 15.72
N GLN A 215 10.77 26.48 14.47
CA GLN A 215 10.09 25.41 13.79
C GLN A 215 10.91 24.82 12.64
N HIS A 216 10.91 23.49 12.57
CA HIS A 216 11.44 22.74 11.45
C HIS A 216 10.30 21.94 10.80
N ILE A 217 10.06 22.19 9.51
CA ILE A 217 8.99 21.52 8.77
C ILE A 217 9.49 20.17 8.25
N VAL A 218 8.70 19.12 8.44
CA VAL A 218 9.01 17.75 8.04
C VAL A 218 7.83 17.17 7.26
N SER A 219 8.10 16.54 6.12
CA SER A 219 7.08 15.93 5.26
C SER A 219 6.97 14.42 5.37
N ASN A 220 7.76 13.76 6.24
CA ASN A 220 7.85 12.31 6.36
C ASN A 220 7.88 11.87 7.83
N ASN A 221 7.09 10.82 8.17
CA ASN A 221 7.01 10.29 9.54
C ASN A 221 8.33 9.73 10.06
N ASP A 222 9.05 8.99 9.24
CA ASP A 222 10.30 8.36 9.69
C ASP A 222 11.33 9.42 10.04
N VAL A 223 11.41 10.49 9.25
CA VAL A 223 12.27 11.64 9.53
C VAL A 223 11.82 12.36 10.79
N LEU A 224 10.49 12.60 10.94
CA LEU A 224 9.93 13.26 12.13
C LEU A 224 10.28 12.49 13.40
N LEU A 225 10.01 11.19 13.44
CA LEU A 225 10.25 10.34 14.59
C LEU A 225 11.74 10.29 14.95
N ASN A 226 12.61 10.10 13.96
CA ASN A 226 14.06 10.08 14.18
C ASN A 226 14.58 11.42 14.73
N LEU A 227 14.09 12.54 14.23
CA LEU A 227 14.50 13.87 14.73
C LEU A 227 14.05 14.11 16.17
N VAL A 228 12.79 13.77 16.50
CA VAL A 228 12.25 13.96 17.87
C VAL A 228 12.95 13.07 18.89
N GLN A 229 13.43 11.89 18.51
CA GLN A 229 14.25 11.03 19.36
C GLN A 229 15.64 11.65 19.67
N GLN A 230 16.12 12.56 18.84
CA GLN A 230 17.41 13.23 19.06
C GLN A 230 17.26 14.53 19.83
N ASP A 231 16.26 15.36 19.47
CA ASP A 231 16.09 16.70 20.04
C ASP A 231 14.67 17.22 19.76
N GLY A 232 14.25 18.27 20.49
CA GLY A 232 12.99 18.96 20.27
C GLY A 232 11.74 18.14 20.62
N TRP A 233 10.60 18.61 20.12
CA TRP A 233 9.30 18.02 20.37
C TRP A 233 8.39 18.10 19.13
N ALA A 234 7.32 17.26 19.08
CA ALA A 234 6.32 17.28 18.03
C ALA A 234 4.94 16.83 18.52
N PHE A 235 3.90 17.24 17.75
CA PHE A 235 2.61 16.55 17.78
C PHE A 235 2.69 15.29 16.93
N ILE A 236 2.47 14.14 17.54
CA ILE A 236 2.54 12.85 16.87
C ILE A 236 1.26 12.06 17.19
N SER A 237 0.79 11.27 16.23
CA SER A 237 -0.28 10.30 16.45
C SER A 237 0.07 9.33 17.58
N LYS A 238 -0.87 9.10 18.51
CA LYS A 238 -0.66 8.12 19.59
C LYS A 238 -0.38 6.71 19.03
N ASN A 239 -1.05 6.35 17.94
CA ASN A 239 -0.83 5.06 17.28
C ASN A 239 0.59 4.95 16.70
N LEU A 240 1.10 6.03 16.14
CA LEU A 240 2.45 6.08 15.57
C LEU A 240 3.53 6.13 16.65
N ALA A 241 3.28 6.83 17.75
CA ALA A 241 4.24 6.97 18.86
C ALA A 241 4.28 5.73 19.77
N SER A 242 3.21 4.94 19.86
CA SER A 242 3.07 3.82 20.81
C SER A 242 4.27 2.87 20.85
N PRO A 243 4.80 2.35 19.72
CA PRO A 243 5.96 1.47 19.76
C PRO A 243 7.22 2.12 20.36
N LEU A 244 7.40 3.43 20.12
CA LEU A 244 8.55 4.18 20.61
C LEU A 244 8.39 4.59 22.08
N VAL A 245 7.17 4.75 22.55
CA VAL A 245 6.88 4.95 23.98
C VAL A 245 7.10 3.64 24.74
N GLU A 246 6.66 2.51 24.20
CA GLU A 246 6.84 1.18 24.78
C GLU A 246 8.33 0.78 24.86
N SER A 247 9.13 1.13 23.85
CA SER A 247 10.60 0.92 23.88
C SER A 247 11.36 1.91 24.78
N GLY A 248 10.72 3.01 25.18
CA GLY A 248 11.34 4.06 25.97
C GLY A 248 12.13 5.08 25.16
N ASP A 249 11.95 5.14 23.86
CA ASP A 249 12.64 6.09 22.96
C ASP A 249 11.93 7.45 22.89
N LEU A 250 10.62 7.47 23.17
CA LEU A 250 9.81 8.68 23.29
C LEU A 250 9.03 8.70 24.60
N VAL A 251 8.69 9.90 25.04
CA VAL A 251 7.79 10.15 26.17
C VAL A 251 6.68 11.11 25.77
N GLU A 252 5.45 10.80 26.17
CA GLU A 252 4.30 11.69 26.04
C GLU A 252 4.40 12.79 27.10
N LEU A 253 4.24 14.05 26.69
CA LEU A 253 4.24 15.20 27.57
C LEU A 253 2.80 15.60 27.95
N GLU A 254 2.57 15.73 29.24
CA GLU A 254 1.32 16.31 29.75
C GLU A 254 1.46 17.83 29.80
N VAL A 255 0.67 18.53 28.96
CA VAL A 255 0.65 19.99 28.85
C VAL A 255 -0.65 20.50 29.45
N SER A 256 -0.58 21.45 30.38
CA SER A 256 -1.71 21.89 31.19
C SER A 256 -2.90 22.40 30.38
N GLU A 257 -2.67 23.09 29.27
CA GLU A 257 -3.72 23.60 28.37
C GLU A 257 -4.24 22.55 27.39
N ILE A 258 -3.57 21.40 27.29
CA ILE A 258 -4.00 20.29 26.45
C ILE A 258 -4.55 19.19 27.36
N SER A 259 -5.73 19.41 27.91
CA SER A 259 -6.38 18.52 28.87
C SER A 259 -6.74 17.14 28.31
N SER A 260 -6.76 16.99 26.98
CA SER A 260 -6.94 15.71 26.27
C SER A 260 -6.16 15.73 24.97
N SER A 261 -5.83 14.56 24.43
CA SER A 261 -5.20 14.46 23.11
C SER A 261 -5.98 15.24 22.06
N LEU A 262 -5.28 15.95 21.19
CA LEU A 262 -5.88 16.62 20.05
C LEU A 262 -6.48 15.57 19.11
N LYS A 263 -7.74 15.77 18.71
CA LYS A 263 -8.41 14.89 17.75
C LYS A 263 -8.41 15.51 16.38
N VAL A 264 -7.90 14.78 15.40
CA VAL A 264 -7.93 15.18 13.98
C VAL A 264 -8.73 14.16 13.20
N GLY A 265 -9.70 14.66 12.41
CA GLY A 265 -10.51 13.80 11.56
C GLY A 265 -9.71 13.29 10.37
N ILE A 266 -9.89 12.03 9.99
CA ILE A 266 -9.34 11.43 8.79
C ILE A 266 -10.48 11.08 7.84
N SER A 267 -10.33 11.40 6.57
CA SER A 267 -11.32 11.12 5.53
C SER A 267 -10.67 10.50 4.30
N PHE A 268 -11.44 9.68 3.60
CA PHE A 268 -11.11 9.10 2.31
C PHE A 268 -11.80 9.89 1.20
N TYR A 269 -11.03 10.43 0.27
CA TYR A 269 -11.44 11.28 -0.83
C TYR A 269 -11.34 10.53 -2.15
N TYR A 270 -12.30 10.75 -3.05
CA TYR A 270 -12.37 10.08 -4.34
C TYR A 270 -13.09 10.94 -5.39
N PRO A 271 -12.74 10.82 -6.68
CA PRO A 271 -13.41 11.57 -7.75
C PRO A 271 -14.87 11.12 -7.89
N LEU A 272 -15.77 12.07 -8.19
CA LEU A 272 -17.18 11.75 -8.43
C LEU A 272 -17.39 10.77 -9.59
N SER A 273 -16.48 10.76 -10.56
CA SER A 273 -16.52 9.83 -11.70
C SER A 273 -16.34 8.36 -11.33
N MET A 274 -15.87 8.05 -10.10
CA MET A 274 -15.71 6.68 -9.61
C MET A 274 -16.94 6.16 -8.85
N ASN A 275 -17.98 6.95 -8.63
CA ASN A 275 -19.07 6.55 -7.72
C ASN A 275 -19.68 5.18 -8.00
N ASP A 276 -19.75 4.78 -9.27
CA ASP A 276 -20.33 3.48 -9.67
C ASP A 276 -19.27 2.38 -9.86
N ALA A 277 -18.00 2.65 -9.54
CA ALA A 277 -16.93 1.68 -9.72
C ALA A 277 -16.95 0.64 -8.58
N PRO A 278 -16.92 -0.66 -8.90
CA PRO A 278 -16.93 -1.73 -7.89
C PRO A 278 -15.69 -1.66 -6.98
N GLU A 279 -14.55 -1.21 -7.50
CA GLU A 279 -13.32 -0.99 -6.75
C GLU A 279 -13.52 0.04 -5.64
N LEU A 280 -14.23 1.12 -5.92
CA LEU A 280 -14.49 2.17 -4.92
C LEU A 280 -15.44 1.67 -3.82
N GLU A 281 -16.50 0.97 -4.17
CA GLU A 281 -17.46 0.45 -3.18
C GLU A 281 -16.79 -0.56 -2.25
N GLY A 282 -15.97 -1.43 -2.79
CA GLY A 282 -15.18 -2.36 -2.00
C GLY A 282 -14.21 -1.66 -1.05
N LEU A 283 -13.47 -0.67 -1.56
CA LEU A 283 -12.57 0.15 -0.74
C LEU A 283 -13.31 0.90 0.37
N LYS A 284 -14.46 1.50 0.08
CA LYS A 284 -15.30 2.16 1.10
C LYS A 284 -15.73 1.21 2.21
N SER A 285 -16.11 -0.02 1.85
CA SER A 285 -16.51 -1.05 2.83
C SER A 285 -15.34 -1.43 3.73
N THR A 286 -14.20 -1.74 3.12
CA THR A 286 -12.96 -2.13 3.81
C THR A 286 -12.46 -1.02 4.74
N LEU A 287 -12.47 0.22 4.28
CA LEU A 287 -12.07 1.39 5.08
C LEU A 287 -13.02 1.61 6.27
N ARG A 288 -14.33 1.45 6.09
CA ARG A 288 -15.29 1.57 7.19
C ARG A 288 -15.13 0.45 8.22
N GLU A 289 -14.81 -0.75 7.79
CA GLU A 289 -14.53 -1.88 8.67
C GLU A 289 -13.29 -1.61 9.52
N TYR A 290 -12.19 -1.22 8.89
CA TYR A 290 -10.97 -0.81 9.61
C TYR A 290 -11.26 0.31 10.62
N ALA A 291 -11.97 1.34 10.20
CA ALA A 291 -12.28 2.50 11.03
C ALA A 291 -13.07 2.14 12.31
N LYS A 292 -14.03 1.21 12.23
CA LYS A 292 -14.81 0.74 13.39
C LYS A 292 -13.94 0.12 14.48
N HIS A 293 -12.82 -0.49 14.14
CA HIS A 293 -11.96 -1.21 15.08
C HIS A 293 -10.74 -0.39 15.54
N HIS A 294 -10.30 0.59 14.76
CA HIS A 294 -9.02 1.27 14.97
C HIS A 294 -9.12 2.80 15.10
N MET A 295 -10.25 3.39 14.75
CA MET A 295 -10.47 4.85 14.84
C MET A 295 -11.62 5.16 15.81
N SER A 296 -11.57 6.35 16.44
CA SER A 296 -12.58 6.79 17.44
C SER A 296 -13.50 7.86 16.88
#